data_1978ed723f4ca74b48cbb2d0d224c738
#
_entry.id   1978ed723f4ca74b48cbb2d0d224c738
#
_cell.length_a   1.000
_cell.length_b   1.000
_cell.length_c   1.000
_cell.angle_alpha   90.00
_cell.angle_beta   90.00
_cell.angle_gamma   90.00
#
_symmetry.space_group_name_H-M   'P 1'
#
loop_
_entity.id
_entity.type
_entity.pdbx_description
1 polymer ?
#
loop_
_entity_poly.entity_id
_entity_poly.type
_entity_poly.pdbx_seq_one_letter_code
_entity_poly.pdbx_strand_id
1 'polypeptide(L)'
;MTPADCPFCEIVQREDPDAREVYRDEHVVAFFPTEPAVLGHTMVVPREHVPDIWSLSEEKAAHLARATVRLAGAIREAVHPEGLNVIQSNGEAATQT
;
A
#
# COMPACT_ATOMS: atom_id res chain seq x y z
N MET A 1 5.84 -15.92 -0.29
CA MET A 1 5.08 -15.70 0.96
C MET A 1 3.63 -16.12 0.74
N THR A 2 3.07 -16.92 1.61
CA THR A 2 1.67 -17.31 1.56
C THR A 2 0.79 -16.27 2.27
N PRO A 3 -0.53 -16.24 2.02
CA PRO A 3 -1.42 -15.34 2.76
C PRO A 3 -1.33 -15.49 4.28
N ALA A 4 -1.10 -16.71 4.79
CA ALA A 4 -1.01 -16.96 6.23
C ALA A 4 0.21 -16.28 6.88
N ASP A 5 1.28 -16.06 6.10
CA ASP A 5 2.54 -15.47 6.59
C ASP A 5 2.70 -14.01 6.18
N CYS A 6 1.67 -13.42 5.58
CA CYS A 6 1.76 -12.07 5.01
C CYS A 6 1.36 -11.00 6.04
N PRO A 7 2.29 -10.13 6.48
CA PRO A 7 1.94 -9.05 7.40
C PRO A 7 0.92 -8.08 6.82
N PHE A 8 0.91 -7.87 5.51
CA PHE A 8 -0.07 -7.01 4.86
C PHE A 8 -1.48 -7.63 4.88
N CYS A 9 -1.59 -8.96 4.77
CA CYS A 9 -2.88 -9.65 4.90
C CYS A 9 -3.44 -9.48 6.32
N GLU A 10 -2.60 -9.51 7.34
CA GLU A 10 -3.03 -9.25 8.73
C GLU A 10 -3.61 -7.84 8.88
N ILE A 11 -2.97 -6.84 8.26
CA ILE A 11 -3.46 -5.46 8.27
C ILE A 11 -4.79 -5.35 7.52
N VAL A 12 -4.89 -5.96 6.34
CA VAL A 12 -6.11 -5.95 5.53
C VAL A 12 -7.29 -6.58 6.26
N GLN A 13 -7.05 -7.65 7.00
CA GLN A 13 -8.07 -8.36 7.77
C GLN A 13 -8.32 -7.76 9.15
N ARG A 14 -7.60 -6.68 9.51
CA ARG A 14 -7.68 -5.99 10.80
C ARG A 14 -7.29 -6.88 11.99
N GLU A 15 -6.35 -7.79 11.76
CA GLU A 15 -5.80 -8.68 12.79
C GLU A 15 -4.57 -8.08 13.48
N ASP A 16 -3.92 -7.08 12.87
CA ASP A 16 -2.77 -6.39 13.45
C ASP A 16 -3.25 -5.21 14.29
N PRO A 17 -3.10 -5.26 15.63
CA PRO A 17 -3.55 -4.18 16.51
C PRO A 17 -2.73 -2.90 16.38
N ASP A 18 -1.53 -2.98 15.81
CA ASP A 18 -0.63 -1.83 15.65
C ASP A 18 -0.77 -1.17 14.28
N ALA A 19 -1.63 -1.67 13.40
CA ALA A 19 -1.84 -1.12 12.07
C ALA A 19 -2.41 0.30 12.14
N ARG A 20 -1.84 1.19 11.32
CA ARG A 20 -2.28 2.59 11.20
C ARG A 20 -2.95 2.79 9.86
N GLU A 21 -4.15 2.24 9.72
CA GLU A 21 -4.96 2.35 8.52
C GLU A 21 -5.43 3.80 8.32
N VAL A 22 -5.28 4.30 7.09
CA VAL A 22 -5.67 5.66 6.73
C VAL A 22 -6.75 5.73 5.66
N TYR A 23 -6.96 4.64 4.91
CA TYR A 23 -7.96 4.57 3.86
C TYR A 23 -8.33 3.12 3.61
N ARG A 24 -9.61 2.90 3.32
CA ARG A 24 -10.11 1.56 2.95
C ARG A 24 -11.30 1.74 2.02
N ASP A 25 -11.30 0.98 0.94
CA ASP A 25 -12.50 0.82 0.12
C ASP A 25 -12.71 -0.67 -0.19
N GLU A 26 -13.58 -0.96 -1.13
CA GLU A 26 -13.92 -2.34 -1.51
C GLU A 26 -12.73 -3.11 -2.08
N HIS A 27 -11.75 -2.44 -2.63
CA HIS A 27 -10.66 -3.05 -3.39
C HIS A 27 -9.27 -2.87 -2.78
N VAL A 28 -9.06 -1.80 -2.02
CA VAL A 28 -7.73 -1.45 -1.50
C VAL A 28 -7.77 -1.04 -0.04
N VAL A 29 -6.61 -1.16 0.60
CA VAL A 29 -6.36 -0.63 1.95
C VAL A 29 -5.06 0.17 1.90
N ALA A 30 -5.03 1.31 2.56
CA ALA A 30 -3.82 2.10 2.73
C ALA A 30 -3.53 2.32 4.21
N PHE A 31 -2.26 2.31 4.56
CA PHE A 31 -1.82 2.44 5.94
C PHE A 31 -0.42 3.04 6.00
N PHE A 32 -0.09 3.60 7.16
CA PHE A 32 1.28 4.05 7.41
C PHE A 32 2.14 2.85 7.83
N PRO A 33 3.36 2.71 7.27
CA PRO A 33 4.28 1.68 7.74
C PRO A 33 4.77 1.97 9.15
N THR A 34 5.20 0.93 9.87
CA THR A 34 5.76 1.09 11.22
C THR A 34 7.08 1.84 11.22
N GLU A 35 7.84 1.72 10.13
CA GLU A 35 9.13 2.40 9.94
C GLU A 35 9.08 3.23 8.66
N PRO A 36 8.44 4.41 8.69
CA PRO A 36 8.33 5.23 7.50
C PRO A 36 9.68 5.81 7.10
N ALA A 37 9.94 5.82 5.78
CA ALA A 37 11.17 6.41 5.24
C ALA A 37 11.15 7.94 5.38
N VAL A 38 9.97 8.55 5.21
CA VAL A 38 9.77 10.00 5.30
C VAL A 38 8.37 10.27 5.85
N LEU A 39 8.13 11.51 6.26
CA LEU A 39 6.79 11.96 6.64
C LEU A 39 5.84 11.80 5.45
N GLY A 40 4.69 11.19 5.68
CA GLY A 40 3.71 10.93 4.63
C GLY A 40 3.92 9.62 3.86
N HIS A 41 4.93 8.83 4.22
CA HIS A 41 5.13 7.50 3.61
C HIS A 41 3.89 6.65 3.85
N THR A 42 3.25 6.22 2.77
CA THR A 42 2.00 5.48 2.81
C THR A 42 2.11 4.22 1.96
N MET A 43 1.65 3.11 2.49
CA MET A 43 1.57 1.84 1.78
C MET A 43 0.15 1.69 1.22
N VAL A 44 0.03 1.26 -0.03
CA VAL A 44 -1.26 0.99 -0.67
C VAL A 44 -1.24 -0.44 -1.17
N VAL A 45 -2.16 -1.25 -0.68
CA VAL A 45 -2.20 -2.68 -1.03
C VAL A 45 -3.60 -3.09 -1.47
N PRO A 46 -3.72 -4.10 -2.35
CA PRO A 46 -5.02 -4.68 -2.67
C PRO A 46 -5.54 -5.46 -1.46
N ARG A 47 -6.86 -5.53 -1.30
CA ARG A 47 -7.47 -6.33 -0.23
C ARG A 47 -7.25 -7.82 -0.42
N GLU A 48 -7.16 -8.26 -1.67
CA GLU A 48 -6.79 -9.62 -2.01
C GLU A 48 -5.28 -9.79 -2.00
N HIS A 49 -4.78 -10.91 -1.50
CA HIS A 49 -3.35 -11.17 -1.50
C HIS A 49 -2.84 -11.35 -2.94
N VAL A 50 -1.95 -10.46 -3.37
CA VAL A 50 -1.25 -10.53 -4.66
C VAL A 50 0.23 -10.33 -4.38
N PRO A 51 1.08 -11.33 -4.63
CA PRO A 51 2.48 -11.27 -4.19
C PRO A 51 3.34 -10.28 -4.99
N ASP A 52 3.00 -10.00 -6.25
CA ASP A 52 3.82 -9.16 -7.11
C ASP A 52 3.01 -8.62 -8.30
N ILE A 53 3.64 -7.77 -9.09
CA ILE A 53 2.98 -7.15 -10.25
C ILE A 53 2.64 -8.17 -11.35
N TRP A 54 3.41 -9.24 -11.47
CA TRP A 54 3.16 -10.26 -12.50
C TRP A 54 1.86 -11.03 -12.25
N SER A 55 1.44 -11.13 -10.99
CA SER A 55 0.20 -11.79 -10.59
C SER A 55 -0.98 -10.82 -10.48
N LEU A 56 -0.74 -9.52 -10.67
CA LEU A 56 -1.76 -8.47 -10.53
C LEU A 56 -2.59 -8.36 -11.80
N SER A 57 -3.92 -8.36 -11.66
CA SER A 57 -4.82 -8.12 -12.79
C SER A 57 -4.84 -6.63 -13.15
N GLU A 58 -5.17 -6.31 -14.39
CA GLU A 58 -5.31 -4.92 -14.83
C GLU A 58 -6.44 -4.20 -14.07
N GLU A 59 -7.51 -4.90 -13.73
CA GLU A 59 -8.62 -4.36 -12.95
C GLU A 59 -8.14 -3.95 -11.55
N LYS A 60 -7.41 -4.82 -10.86
CA LYS A 60 -6.84 -4.48 -9.55
C LYS A 60 -5.82 -3.35 -9.64
N ALA A 61 -5.02 -3.34 -10.70
CA ALA A 61 -4.08 -2.24 -10.95
C ALA A 61 -4.80 -0.90 -11.09
N ALA A 62 -5.94 -0.87 -11.77
CA ALA A 62 -6.74 0.36 -11.90
C ALA A 62 -7.25 0.86 -10.56
N HIS A 63 -7.71 -0.04 -9.68
CA HIS A 63 -8.15 0.35 -8.33
C HIS A 63 -6.99 0.91 -7.49
N LEU A 64 -5.83 0.29 -7.55
CA LEU A 64 -4.64 0.78 -6.87
C LEU A 64 -4.21 2.16 -7.38
N ALA A 65 -4.26 2.36 -8.69
CA ALA A 65 -3.91 3.65 -9.30
C ALA A 65 -4.85 4.76 -8.87
N ARG A 66 -6.17 4.51 -8.84
CA ARG A 66 -7.15 5.49 -8.37
C ARG A 66 -6.92 5.87 -6.92
N ALA A 67 -6.72 4.89 -6.06
CA ALA A 67 -6.44 5.13 -4.65
C ALA A 67 -5.15 5.93 -4.47
N THR A 68 -4.12 5.60 -5.24
CA THR A 68 -2.83 6.30 -5.21
C THR A 68 -2.99 7.78 -5.54
N VAL A 69 -3.76 8.10 -6.58
CA VAL A 69 -4.01 9.50 -6.97
C VAL A 69 -4.75 10.26 -5.87
N ARG A 70 -5.78 9.66 -5.28
CA ARG A 70 -6.53 10.28 -4.17
C ARG A 70 -5.65 10.52 -2.95
N LEU A 71 -4.85 9.54 -2.58
CA LEU A 71 -3.95 9.64 -1.43
C LEU A 71 -2.83 10.63 -1.68
N ALA A 72 -2.29 10.69 -2.89
CA ALA A 72 -1.28 11.69 -3.25
C ALA A 72 -1.82 13.11 -3.07
N GLY A 73 -3.06 13.35 -3.45
CA GLY A 73 -3.71 14.66 -3.23
C GLY A 73 -3.85 14.99 -1.75
N ALA A 74 -4.28 14.01 -0.94
CA ALA A 74 -4.42 14.20 0.51
C ALA A 74 -3.07 14.46 1.18
N ILE A 75 -2.02 13.75 0.79
CA ILE A 75 -0.66 13.93 1.30
C ILE A 75 -0.14 15.33 0.93
N ARG A 76 -0.38 15.76 -0.29
CA ARG A 76 0.04 17.08 -0.75
C ARG A 76 -0.55 18.19 0.12
N GLU A 77 -1.83 18.09 0.47
CA GLU A 77 -2.49 19.06 1.34
C GLU A 77 -2.03 18.99 2.78
N ALA A 78 -1.74 17.78 3.27
CA ALA A 78 -1.38 17.58 4.67
C ALA A 78 0.07 18.00 4.99
N VAL A 79 1.03 17.69 4.12
CA VAL A 79 2.46 17.87 4.43
C VAL A 79 3.19 18.78 3.44
N HIS A 80 2.53 19.24 2.39
CA HIS A 80 3.10 20.16 1.38
C HIS A 80 4.47 19.73 0.86
N PRO A 81 4.63 18.50 0.35
CA PRO A 81 5.92 18.02 -0.12
C PRO A 81 6.35 18.73 -1.41
N GLU A 82 7.64 18.88 -1.61
CA GLU A 82 8.20 19.42 -2.86
C GLU A 82 8.11 18.42 -4.01
N GLY A 83 7.99 17.13 -3.73
CA GLY A 83 7.84 16.08 -4.70
C GLY A 83 7.26 14.81 -4.06
N LEU A 84 6.94 13.84 -4.90
CA LEU A 84 6.37 12.58 -4.45
C LEU A 84 6.81 11.46 -5.39
N ASN A 85 7.21 10.33 -4.82
CA ASN A 85 7.54 9.13 -5.56
C ASN A 85 6.48 8.05 -5.31
N VAL A 86 6.16 7.29 -6.33
CA VAL A 86 5.38 6.07 -6.22
C VAL A 86 6.31 4.91 -6.55
N ILE A 87 6.50 4.00 -5.59
CA ILE A 87 7.46 2.91 -5.71
C ILE A 87 6.72 1.58 -5.55
N GLN A 88 6.97 0.67 -6.49
CA GLN A 88 6.48 -0.69 -6.44
C GLN A 88 7.65 -1.61 -6.73
N SER A 89 7.90 -2.59 -5.85
CA SER A 89 9.04 -3.48 -5.94
C SER A 89 8.60 -4.93 -6.07
N ASN A 90 9.27 -5.68 -6.94
CA ASN A 90 8.91 -7.06 -7.25
C ASN A 90 10.12 -7.95 -7.15
N GLY A 91 10.07 -8.90 -6.22
CA GLY A 91 11.14 -9.84 -5.98
C GLY A 91 12.20 -9.31 -5.02
N GLU A 92 12.91 -10.22 -4.41
CA GLU A 92 13.91 -9.91 -3.38
C GLU A 92 15.03 -9.01 -3.93
N ALA A 93 15.47 -9.24 -5.17
CA ALA A 93 16.51 -8.44 -5.80
C ALA A 93 16.14 -6.97 -6.00
N ALA A 94 14.83 -6.67 -6.06
CA ALA A 94 14.30 -5.31 -6.15
C ALA A 94 13.85 -4.76 -4.79
N THR A 95 14.30 -5.38 -3.70
CA THR A 95 13.99 -5.00 -2.31
C THR A 95 12.52 -5.13 -1.92
N GLN A 96 11.79 -6.02 -2.56
CA GLN A 96 10.42 -6.35 -2.11
C GLN A 96 10.48 -7.00 -0.72
N THR A 97 9.71 -6.49 0.18
CA THR A 97 9.63 -7.00 1.55
C THR A 97 8.41 -7.88 1.78
#